data_d062c1ae48e16f279b12e14094dc4614
#
_entry.id   d062c1ae48e16f279b12e14094dc4614
#
_cell.length_a   1.000
_cell.length_b   1.000
_cell.length_c   1.000
_cell.angle_alpha   90.00
_cell.angle_beta   90.00
_cell.angle_gamma   90.00
#
_symmetry.space_group_name_H-M   'P 1'
#
loop_
_entity.id
_entity.type
_entity.pdbx_description
1 polymer ?
#
loop_
_entity_poly.entity_id
_entity_poly.type
_entity_poly.pdbx_seq_one_letter_code
_entity_poly.pdbx_strand_id
1 'polypeptide(L)'
;MPTDPDHRPEVADFTDSVCRVIGGLQPGELITYGEVAAEAGFPGAARAVGGVLRDSTGLPWWRVVTAAGRLVPGNEMEHARLLAEEGVATSNGRVVS
;
A
#
# COMPACT_ATOMS: atom_id res chain seq x y z
N MET A 1 24.06 -1.56 19.46
CA MET A 1 22.84 -1.21 20.13
C MET A 1 22.21 -2.41 20.81
N PRO A 2 22.02 -2.35 22.12
CA PRO A 2 21.41 -3.47 22.79
C PRO A 2 19.96 -3.65 22.36
N THR A 3 19.58 -4.88 22.19
CA THR A 3 18.22 -5.23 21.83
C THR A 3 17.48 -5.62 23.09
N ASP A 4 16.33 -5.01 23.31
CA ASP A 4 15.46 -5.37 24.40
C ASP A 4 15.00 -6.82 24.16
N PRO A 5 15.26 -7.74 25.08
CA PRO A 5 14.86 -9.13 24.90
C PRO A 5 13.36 -9.32 24.78
N ASP A 6 12.57 -8.36 25.28
CA ASP A 6 11.12 -8.41 25.17
C ASP A 6 10.62 -7.61 23.99
N HIS A 7 11.50 -7.00 23.23
CA HIS A 7 11.13 -6.20 22.09
C HIS A 7 10.53 -7.06 21.00
N ARG A 8 9.43 -6.59 20.43
CA ARG A 8 8.75 -7.27 19.32
C ARG A 8 8.82 -6.40 18.07
N PRO A 9 9.95 -6.43 17.36
CA PRO A 9 10.13 -5.53 16.22
C PRO A 9 9.21 -5.84 15.04
N GLU A 10 8.67 -7.05 14.98
CA GLU A 10 7.94 -7.50 13.81
C GLU A 10 6.78 -6.60 13.46
N VAL A 11 5.99 -6.18 14.46
CA VAL A 11 4.81 -5.35 14.21
C VAL A 11 5.21 -3.91 13.90
N ALA A 12 6.01 -3.31 14.79
CA ALA A 12 6.43 -1.92 14.63
C ALA A 12 7.28 -1.75 13.37
N ASP A 13 8.24 -2.68 13.15
CA ASP A 13 9.12 -2.59 11.99
C ASP A 13 8.34 -2.78 10.70
N PHE A 14 7.35 -3.67 10.70
CA PHE A 14 6.52 -3.89 9.53
C PHE A 14 5.75 -2.62 9.16
N THR A 15 5.05 -2.06 10.15
CA THR A 15 4.25 -0.85 9.91
C THR A 15 5.13 0.30 9.43
N ASP A 16 6.26 0.53 10.10
CA ASP A 16 7.17 1.60 9.72
C ASP A 16 7.72 1.40 8.31
N SER A 17 8.11 0.16 7.98
CA SER A 17 8.66 -0.14 6.67
C SER A 17 7.61 0.02 5.57
N VAL A 18 6.39 -0.44 5.82
CA VAL A 18 5.29 -0.28 4.87
C VAL A 18 4.98 1.20 4.64
N CYS A 19 4.90 1.97 5.70
CA CYS A 19 4.64 3.40 5.59
C CYS A 19 5.73 4.10 4.81
N ARG A 20 7.00 3.70 4.99
CA ARG A 20 8.12 4.28 4.26
C ARG A 20 8.02 3.96 2.77
N VAL A 21 7.70 2.71 2.43
CA VAL A 21 7.58 2.31 1.03
C VAL A 21 6.46 3.10 0.36
N ILE A 22 5.29 3.15 0.98
CA ILE A 22 4.12 3.81 0.40
C ILE A 22 4.33 5.32 0.35
N GLY A 23 4.87 5.89 1.42
CA GLY A 23 5.11 7.33 1.48
C GLY A 23 6.13 7.82 0.47
N GLY A 24 6.99 6.93 -0.04
CA GLY A 24 7.96 7.27 -1.06
C GLY A 24 7.46 7.19 -2.49
N LEU A 25 6.23 6.72 -2.68
CA LEU A 25 5.67 6.64 -4.03
C LEU A 25 5.38 8.03 -4.59
N GLN A 26 5.67 8.19 -5.87
CA GLN A 26 5.43 9.45 -6.57
C GLN A 26 4.04 9.44 -7.20
N PRO A 27 3.48 10.64 -7.48
CA PRO A 27 2.20 10.70 -8.19
C PRO A 27 2.26 9.92 -9.51
N GLY A 28 1.26 9.08 -9.73
CA GLY A 28 1.20 8.24 -10.94
C GLY A 28 1.88 6.91 -10.80
N GLU A 29 2.67 6.70 -9.74
CA GLU A 29 3.28 5.40 -9.49
C GLU A 29 2.26 4.46 -8.86
N LEU A 30 2.29 3.21 -9.28
CA LEU A 30 1.42 2.17 -8.72
C LEU A 30 2.28 1.03 -8.20
N ILE A 31 1.82 0.44 -7.13
CA ILE A 31 2.49 -0.72 -6.53
C ILE A 31 1.41 -1.68 -6.06
N THR A 32 1.70 -2.97 -6.03
CA THR A 32 0.74 -3.93 -5.51
C THR A 32 0.98 -4.15 -4.02
N TYR A 33 -0.04 -4.67 -3.34
CA TYR A 33 0.09 -4.99 -1.91
C TYR A 33 1.26 -5.95 -1.67
N GLY A 34 1.41 -6.95 -2.54
CA GLY A 34 2.51 -7.90 -2.41
C GLY A 34 3.87 -7.26 -2.62
N GLU A 35 3.96 -6.32 -3.55
CA GLU A 35 5.21 -5.59 -3.80
C GLU A 35 5.57 -4.70 -2.63
N VAL A 36 4.58 -4.04 -2.02
CA VAL A 36 4.83 -3.25 -0.82
C VAL A 36 5.43 -4.13 0.27
N ALA A 37 4.80 -5.29 0.49
CA ALA A 37 5.28 -6.22 1.51
C ALA A 37 6.71 -6.65 1.24
N ALA A 38 7.02 -7.00 -0.02
CA ALA A 38 8.36 -7.45 -0.38
C ALA A 38 9.39 -6.33 -0.19
N GLU A 39 9.07 -5.11 -0.63
CA GLU A 39 9.98 -3.98 -0.47
C GLU A 39 10.17 -3.59 0.98
N ALA A 40 9.16 -3.81 1.80
CA ALA A 40 9.25 -3.56 3.24
C ALA A 40 10.08 -4.62 3.96
N GLY A 41 10.44 -5.70 3.27
CA GLY A 41 11.23 -6.77 3.85
C GLY A 41 10.41 -7.95 4.38
N PHE A 42 9.12 -8.01 4.05
CA PHE A 42 8.21 -9.03 4.55
C PHE A 42 7.42 -9.65 3.41
N PRO A 43 8.11 -10.34 2.47
CA PRO A 43 7.41 -10.94 1.33
C PRO A 43 6.31 -11.90 1.80
N GLY A 44 5.18 -11.85 1.12
CA GLY A 44 4.04 -12.69 1.48
C GLY A 44 3.07 -12.04 2.45
N ALA A 45 3.35 -10.83 2.93
CA ALA A 45 2.51 -10.15 3.91
C ALA A 45 1.54 -9.13 3.29
N ALA A 46 1.07 -9.40 2.07
CA ALA A 46 0.19 -8.46 1.36
C ALA A 46 -1.06 -8.11 2.16
N ARG A 47 -1.67 -9.08 2.81
CA ARG A 47 -2.90 -8.84 3.57
C ARG A 47 -2.64 -7.88 4.73
N ALA A 48 -1.49 -8.01 5.37
CA ALA A 48 -1.14 -7.13 6.49
C ALA A 48 -0.89 -5.70 6.01
N VAL A 49 -0.42 -5.51 4.76
CA VAL A 49 -0.28 -4.19 4.17
C VAL A 49 -1.63 -3.48 4.11
N GLY A 50 -2.69 -4.22 3.73
CA GLY A 50 -4.03 -3.66 3.71
C GLY A 50 -4.46 -3.16 5.09
N GLY A 51 -4.09 -3.89 6.15
CA GLY A 51 -4.38 -3.47 7.51
C GLY A 51 -3.67 -2.18 7.88
N VAL A 52 -2.41 -2.04 7.48
CA VAL A 52 -1.65 -0.80 7.74
C VAL A 52 -2.33 0.38 7.06
N LEU A 53 -2.73 0.22 5.80
CA LEU A 53 -3.38 1.29 5.06
C LEU A 53 -4.71 1.69 5.71
N ARG A 54 -5.47 0.70 6.17
CA ARG A 54 -6.77 0.96 6.80
C ARG A 54 -6.63 1.74 8.09
N ASP A 55 -5.56 1.47 8.83
CA ASP A 55 -5.36 2.07 10.14
C ASP A 55 -4.50 3.34 10.12
N SER A 56 -3.95 3.70 8.96
CA SER A 56 -3.07 4.85 8.83
C SER A 56 -3.80 6.03 8.19
N THR A 57 -3.29 7.25 8.45
CA THR A 57 -3.79 8.44 7.79
C THR A 57 -2.64 9.14 7.10
N GLY A 58 -2.96 9.88 6.03
CA GLY A 58 -1.96 10.68 5.34
C GLY A 58 -1.10 9.95 4.33
N LEU A 59 -1.31 8.64 4.17
CA LEU A 59 -0.57 7.88 3.16
C LEU A 59 -1.30 7.93 1.81
N PRO A 60 -0.55 7.92 0.70
CA PRO A 60 -1.16 7.87 -0.62
C PRO A 60 -1.65 6.44 -0.93
N TRP A 61 -2.68 6.02 -0.21
CA TRP A 61 -3.20 4.65 -0.27
C TRP A 61 -3.69 4.26 -1.68
N TRP A 62 -4.13 5.24 -2.45
CA TRP A 62 -4.67 5.00 -3.79
C TRP A 62 -3.61 4.50 -4.77
N ARG A 63 -2.34 4.64 -4.44
CA ARG A 63 -1.24 4.16 -5.28
C ARG A 63 -0.97 2.68 -5.08
N VAL A 64 -1.72 2.02 -4.17
CA VAL A 64 -1.57 0.59 -3.90
C VAL A 64 -2.80 -0.14 -4.44
N VAL A 65 -2.56 -1.15 -5.26
CA VAL A 65 -3.63 -1.93 -5.89
C VAL A 65 -3.34 -3.42 -5.74
N THR A 66 -4.32 -4.26 -6.07
CA THR A 66 -4.09 -5.71 -6.04
C THR A 66 -3.19 -6.11 -7.21
N ALA A 67 -2.69 -7.34 -7.17
CA ALA A 67 -1.86 -7.87 -8.25
C ALA A 67 -2.60 -7.85 -9.59
N ALA A 68 -3.93 -7.94 -9.57
CA ALA A 68 -4.75 -7.86 -10.79
C ALA A 68 -5.12 -6.42 -11.16
N GLY A 69 -4.57 -5.42 -10.45
CA GLY A 69 -4.87 -4.02 -10.70
C GLY A 69 -6.21 -3.56 -10.15
N ARG A 70 -6.81 -4.32 -9.26
CA ARG A 70 -8.13 -3.98 -8.72
C ARG A 70 -8.06 -2.87 -7.68
N LEU A 71 -9.07 -2.03 -7.71
CA LEU A 71 -9.26 -0.96 -6.74
C LEU A 71 -9.88 -1.51 -5.45
N VAL A 72 -9.86 -0.68 -4.41
CA VAL A 72 -10.36 -1.10 -3.09
C VAL A 72 -11.87 -1.38 -3.17
N PRO A 73 -12.30 -2.60 -2.80
CA PRO A 73 -13.73 -2.94 -2.84
C PRO A 73 -14.54 -2.01 -1.95
N GLY A 74 -15.66 -1.53 -2.50
CA GLY A 74 -16.54 -0.64 -1.77
C GLY A 74 -16.12 0.82 -1.82
N ASN A 75 -14.93 1.12 -2.34
CA ASN A 75 -14.42 2.48 -2.43
C ASN A 75 -13.85 2.77 -3.82
N GLU A 76 -14.33 2.05 -4.81
CA GLU A 76 -13.77 2.10 -6.16
C GLU A 76 -13.88 3.49 -6.79
N MET A 77 -14.98 4.19 -6.56
CA MET A 77 -15.19 5.50 -7.18
C MET A 77 -14.18 6.53 -6.65
N GLU A 78 -13.99 6.58 -5.35
CA GLU A 78 -13.03 7.51 -4.76
C GLU A 78 -11.61 7.13 -5.16
N HIS A 79 -11.30 5.85 -5.16
CA HIS A 79 -9.99 5.35 -5.57
C HIS A 79 -9.70 5.77 -7.02
N ALA A 80 -10.68 5.54 -7.91
CA ALA A 80 -10.52 5.91 -9.32
C ALA A 80 -10.36 7.42 -9.48
N ARG A 81 -11.09 8.22 -8.69
CA ARG A 81 -11.00 9.67 -8.76
C ARG A 81 -9.60 10.14 -8.39
N LEU A 82 -9.05 9.60 -7.31
CA LEU A 82 -7.71 9.99 -6.87
C LEU A 82 -6.64 9.59 -7.90
N LEU A 83 -6.80 8.40 -8.49
CA LEU A 83 -5.87 7.97 -9.53
C LEU A 83 -5.98 8.83 -10.78
N ALA A 84 -7.21 9.23 -11.14
CA ALA A 84 -7.41 10.08 -12.31
C ALA A 84 -6.70 11.43 -12.15
N GLU A 85 -6.66 11.96 -10.93
CA GLU A 85 -5.94 13.21 -10.66
C GLU A 85 -4.44 13.05 -10.91
N GLU A 86 -3.93 11.83 -10.89
CA GLU A 86 -2.53 11.56 -11.16
C GLU A 86 -2.29 11.04 -12.57
N GLY A 87 -3.32 11.10 -13.43
CA GLY A 87 -3.20 10.67 -14.80
C GLY A 87 -3.32 9.16 -15.01
N VAL A 88 -3.80 8.43 -14.01
CA VAL A 88 -3.96 6.97 -14.11
C VAL A 88 -5.40 6.66 -14.50
N ALA A 89 -5.56 5.94 -15.59
CA ALA A 89 -6.88 5.54 -16.10
C ALA A 89 -7.37 4.28 -15.42
N THR A 90 -8.67 4.22 -15.14
CA THR A 90 -9.30 3.03 -14.57
C THR A 90 -10.57 2.70 -15.34
N SER A 91 -10.98 1.46 -15.27
CA SER A 91 -12.22 1.00 -15.90
C SER A 91 -12.71 -0.24 -15.16
N ASN A 92 -14.00 -0.26 -14.83
CA ASN A 92 -14.62 -1.42 -14.18
C ASN A 92 -13.91 -1.85 -12.91
N GLY A 93 -13.48 -0.87 -12.10
CA GLY A 93 -12.83 -1.17 -10.83
C GLY A 93 -11.40 -1.64 -10.93
N ARG A 94 -10.75 -1.41 -12.07
CA ARG A 94 -9.35 -1.81 -12.32
C ARG A 94 -8.57 -0.71 -12.98
N VAL A 95 -7.26 -0.74 -12.74
CA VAL A 95 -6.33 0.13 -13.48
C VAL A 95 -6.24 -0.38 -14.92
N VAL A 96 -6.25 0.53 -15.86
CA VAL A 96 -6.11 0.22 -17.28
C VAL A 96 -4.65 0.46 -17.66
N SER A 97 -4.06 -0.56 -18.27
CA SER A 97 -2.66 -0.45 -18.72
C SER A 97 -2.59 0.21 -20.09
#